data_2abeccfcb63372c7612ba5cadb28961a
#
_entry.id   2abeccfcb63372c7612ba5cadb28961a
#
_cell.length_a   1.000
_cell.length_b   1.000
_cell.length_c   1.000
_cell.angle_alpha   90.00
_cell.angle_beta   90.00
_cell.angle_gamma   90.00
#
_symmetry.space_group_name_H-M   'P 1'
#
loop_
_entity.id
_entity.type
_entity.pdbx_description
1 polymer ?
#
loop_
_entity_poly.entity_id
_entity_poly.type
_entity_poly.pdbx_seq_one_letter_code
_entity_poly.pdbx_strand_id
1 'polypeptide(L)'
;MGKIILTGDRPTGRLHLGHYVGSLRRRVELQNEGDYDRMFVFIADVQALTDNADNPEKIRQNLIEVALDYLSAGLDPEKVTIFVQSMIPELAELTTYFMNLVTVSRLQRNPTVKTEIQMRNFETSIPVGFFTYPISQAADITAFKATTVPAGEDQEPMLEQTREIVKRFNNIYGEVLVEPKIMLPTNQACLRLPGTDGKAKMSKSLGNCIYLSDTSKEMQQKVKSMYTDPGHLRVEDPGKVEGNTVFTYLDAFSTADDFAEFWPEYKSLDEVKDHYRRGGLGDMKCKKFLIKVLDSRLEPIRQRRHEFEQDIPEVYNILKKGSAAAREVAAQTLHDVREAMRINYFDDVELIREQSEKFRNKI
;
A
#
# COMPACT_ATOMS: atom_id res chain seq x y z
N MET A 1 -0.02 10.58 22.86
CA MET A 1 0.39 10.78 21.46
C MET A 1 -0.82 10.38 20.60
N GLY A 2 -1.20 11.21 19.68
CA GLY A 2 -2.38 10.94 18.88
C GLY A 2 -2.16 9.87 17.83
N LYS A 3 -3.19 9.57 17.05
CA LYS A 3 -3.15 8.54 16.00
C LYS A 3 -2.54 9.12 14.71
N ILE A 4 -1.34 8.67 14.37
CA ILE A 4 -0.66 9.03 13.12
C ILE A 4 -0.65 7.82 12.20
N ILE A 5 -1.25 7.96 11.02
CA ILE A 5 -1.37 6.89 10.02
C ILE A 5 -0.34 7.10 8.92
N LEU A 6 0.40 6.05 8.56
CA LEU A 6 1.27 6.03 7.39
C LEU A 6 0.95 4.82 6.51
N THR A 7 0.83 5.06 5.22
CA THR A 7 0.62 4.01 4.22
C THR A 7 1.12 4.45 2.85
N GLY A 8 1.34 3.54 1.93
CA GLY A 8 1.79 3.88 0.58
C GLY A 8 1.83 2.69 -0.35
N ASP A 9 2.11 2.96 -1.63
CA ASP A 9 2.28 1.95 -2.67
C ASP A 9 3.52 2.26 -3.52
N ARG A 10 4.13 1.21 -4.06
CA ARG A 10 5.24 1.33 -5.00
C ARG A 10 4.71 1.67 -6.41
N PRO A 11 5.28 2.66 -7.12
CA PRO A 11 4.85 3.04 -8.47
C PRO A 11 5.38 2.06 -9.53
N THR A 12 5.01 0.79 -9.42
CA THR A 12 5.40 -0.25 -10.36
C THR A 12 4.37 -0.54 -11.45
N GLY A 13 3.35 0.29 -11.55
CA GLY A 13 2.23 0.24 -12.50
C GLY A 13 0.95 0.80 -11.88
N ARG A 14 -0.08 0.98 -12.71
CA ARG A 14 -1.43 1.40 -12.29
C ARG A 14 -1.98 0.50 -11.18
N LEU A 15 -2.83 1.06 -10.30
CA LEU A 15 -3.50 0.28 -9.25
C LEU A 15 -4.68 -0.51 -9.83
N HIS A 16 -4.87 -1.71 -9.32
CA HIS A 16 -5.95 -2.62 -9.73
C HIS A 16 -6.92 -2.87 -8.57
N LEU A 17 -8.04 -3.53 -8.83
CA LEU A 17 -9.07 -3.81 -7.83
C LEU A 17 -8.53 -4.49 -6.56
N GLY A 18 -7.48 -5.32 -6.69
CA GLY A 18 -6.82 -5.92 -5.53
C GLY A 18 -6.18 -4.88 -4.58
N HIS A 19 -5.55 -3.81 -5.11
CA HIS A 19 -5.05 -2.70 -4.29
C HIS A 19 -6.20 -1.89 -3.70
N TYR A 20 -7.26 -1.65 -4.50
CA TYR A 20 -8.41 -0.89 -4.05
C TYR A 20 -9.07 -1.55 -2.83
N VAL A 21 -9.42 -2.82 -2.96
CA VAL A 21 -10.11 -3.56 -1.88
C VAL A 21 -9.17 -3.86 -0.71
N GLY A 22 -7.90 -4.18 -1.01
CA GLY A 22 -6.92 -4.56 0.02
C GLY A 22 -6.43 -3.40 0.88
N SER A 23 -6.42 -2.17 0.34
CA SER A 23 -5.87 -1.04 1.08
C SER A 23 -6.48 0.32 0.75
N LEU A 24 -6.64 0.69 -0.54
CA LEU A 24 -6.95 2.06 -0.91
C LEU A 24 -8.35 2.49 -0.46
N ARG A 25 -9.36 1.60 -0.58
CA ARG A 25 -10.71 1.84 -0.05
C ARG A 25 -10.68 2.13 1.45
N ARG A 26 -9.93 1.35 2.21
CA ARG A 26 -9.80 1.55 3.66
C ARG A 26 -9.10 2.87 4.00
N ARG A 27 -8.14 3.31 3.20
CA ARG A 27 -7.50 4.64 3.36
C ARG A 27 -8.51 5.76 3.21
N VAL A 28 -9.37 5.70 2.19
CA VAL A 28 -10.44 6.70 1.98
C VAL A 28 -11.47 6.66 3.12
N GLU A 29 -11.83 5.48 3.60
CA GLU A 29 -12.71 5.33 4.78
C GLU A 29 -12.07 5.97 6.02
N LEU A 30 -10.81 5.65 6.34
CA LEU A 30 -10.07 6.23 7.47
C LEU A 30 -9.98 7.76 7.38
N GLN A 31 -9.69 8.28 6.18
CA GLN A 31 -9.72 9.71 5.92
C GLN A 31 -11.08 10.33 6.28
N ASN A 32 -12.17 9.68 5.87
CA ASN A 32 -13.52 10.20 6.07
C ASN A 32 -14.03 10.01 7.51
N GLU A 33 -13.56 8.98 8.21
CA GLU A 33 -13.79 8.79 9.65
C GLU A 33 -13.17 9.92 10.46
N GLY A 34 -12.03 10.48 10.02
CA GLY A 34 -11.36 11.61 10.66
C GLY A 34 -10.77 11.31 12.05
N ASP A 35 -10.71 10.04 12.46
CA ASP A 35 -10.17 9.61 13.75
C ASP A 35 -8.63 9.45 13.67
N TYR A 36 -7.94 10.55 13.42
CA TYR A 36 -6.47 10.62 13.38
C TYR A 36 -6.01 12.09 13.53
N ASP A 37 -4.79 12.28 14.02
CA ASP A 37 -4.17 13.62 14.06
C ASP A 37 -3.53 13.97 12.71
N ARG A 38 -2.87 12.98 12.10
CA ARG A 38 -2.26 13.09 10.77
C ARG A 38 -2.36 11.79 10.00
N MET A 39 -2.54 11.90 8.69
CA MET A 39 -2.50 10.77 7.78
C MET A 39 -1.57 11.07 6.62
N PHE A 40 -0.56 10.21 6.45
CA PHE A 40 0.44 10.28 5.40
C PHE A 40 0.22 9.14 4.41
N VAL A 41 0.16 9.48 3.12
CA VAL A 41 0.01 8.51 2.04
C VAL A 41 1.13 8.77 1.03
N PHE A 42 2.04 7.82 0.83
CA PHE A 42 3.21 8.07 0.01
C PHE A 42 3.33 7.15 -1.20
N ILE A 43 4.01 7.67 -2.22
CA ILE A 43 4.43 6.91 -3.39
C ILE A 43 5.87 6.49 -3.16
N ALA A 44 6.08 5.18 -2.96
CA ALA A 44 7.35 4.59 -2.54
C ALA A 44 8.26 4.30 -3.75
N ASP A 45 8.75 5.35 -4.39
CA ASP A 45 9.56 5.28 -5.60
C ASP A 45 10.98 4.72 -5.34
N VAL A 46 11.62 5.12 -4.23
CA VAL A 46 12.92 4.57 -3.82
C VAL A 46 12.80 3.08 -3.50
N GLN A 47 11.74 2.70 -2.79
CA GLN A 47 11.46 1.30 -2.49
C GLN A 47 11.20 0.48 -3.77
N ALA A 48 10.57 1.09 -4.79
CA ALA A 48 10.34 0.43 -6.06
C ALA A 48 11.63 0.17 -6.86
N LEU A 49 12.67 0.99 -6.67
CA LEU A 49 13.97 0.80 -7.31
C LEU A 49 14.74 -0.41 -6.80
N THR A 50 14.42 -0.94 -5.61
CA THR A 50 15.14 -2.09 -5.04
C THR A 50 15.07 -3.35 -5.91
N ASP A 51 14.05 -3.46 -6.76
CA ASP A 51 13.82 -4.56 -7.69
C ASP A 51 13.54 -4.09 -9.14
N ASN A 52 13.76 -2.81 -9.43
CA ASN A 52 13.61 -2.21 -10.76
C ASN A 52 14.74 -1.19 -11.04
N ALA A 53 15.94 -1.41 -10.50
CA ALA A 53 17.06 -0.49 -10.65
C ALA A 53 17.52 -0.36 -12.11
N ASP A 54 17.34 -1.39 -12.91
CA ASP A 54 17.62 -1.46 -14.34
C ASP A 54 16.57 -0.78 -15.24
N ASN A 55 15.41 -0.42 -14.65
CA ASN A 55 14.31 0.20 -15.39
C ASN A 55 13.70 1.38 -14.62
N PRO A 56 14.46 2.47 -14.37
CA PRO A 56 13.96 3.64 -13.63
C PRO A 56 12.84 4.37 -14.37
N GLU A 57 12.79 4.27 -15.69
CA GLU A 57 11.74 4.89 -16.50
C GLU A 57 10.35 4.30 -16.18
N LYS A 58 10.28 3.01 -15.90
CA LYS A 58 9.05 2.38 -15.41
C LYS A 58 8.53 3.06 -14.14
N ILE A 59 9.41 3.36 -13.18
CA ILE A 59 9.04 4.04 -11.92
C ILE A 59 8.59 5.46 -12.22
N ARG A 60 9.35 6.19 -13.03
CA ARG A 60 9.06 7.56 -13.42
C ARG A 60 7.68 7.71 -14.07
N GLN A 61 7.35 6.84 -15.02
CA GLN A 61 6.06 6.87 -15.72
C GLN A 61 4.89 6.46 -14.80
N ASN A 62 5.11 5.54 -13.87
CA ASN A 62 4.05 5.06 -13.00
C ASN A 62 3.84 5.90 -11.73
N LEU A 63 4.70 6.87 -11.45
CA LEU A 63 4.52 7.77 -10.32
C LEU A 63 3.21 8.57 -10.46
N ILE A 64 3.01 9.20 -11.62
CA ILE A 64 1.79 9.97 -11.90
C ILE A 64 0.55 9.06 -11.97
N GLU A 65 0.68 7.84 -12.50
CA GLU A 65 -0.41 6.87 -12.55
C GLU A 65 -0.94 6.53 -11.15
N VAL A 66 -0.04 6.31 -10.19
CA VAL A 66 -0.42 6.03 -8.79
C VAL A 66 -1.01 7.27 -8.12
N ALA A 67 -0.47 8.45 -8.39
CA ALA A 67 -1.04 9.71 -7.88
C ALA A 67 -2.48 9.92 -8.36
N LEU A 68 -2.72 9.72 -9.66
CA LEU A 68 -4.06 9.78 -10.26
C LEU A 68 -4.99 8.74 -9.64
N ASP A 69 -4.52 7.50 -9.42
CA ASP A 69 -5.32 6.46 -8.78
C ASP A 69 -5.69 6.82 -7.33
N TYR A 70 -4.78 7.44 -6.57
CA TYR A 70 -5.04 7.92 -5.21
C TYR A 70 -6.14 8.99 -5.18
N LEU A 71 -5.96 10.04 -5.97
CA LEU A 71 -6.90 11.17 -6.03
C LEU A 71 -8.26 10.73 -6.56
N SER A 72 -8.27 9.92 -7.62
CA SER A 72 -9.51 9.43 -8.22
C SER A 72 -10.29 8.48 -7.32
N ALA A 73 -9.60 7.69 -6.51
CA ALA A 73 -10.25 6.84 -5.51
C ALA A 73 -10.90 7.64 -4.36
N GLY A 74 -10.53 8.92 -4.21
CA GLY A 74 -11.14 9.83 -3.25
C GLY A 74 -10.24 10.26 -2.08
N LEU A 75 -8.91 10.05 -2.19
CA LEU A 75 -7.99 10.69 -1.25
C LEU A 75 -7.95 12.18 -1.51
N ASP A 76 -8.18 12.96 -0.47
CA ASP A 76 -8.29 14.41 -0.48
C ASP A 76 -6.99 15.05 0.06
N PRO A 77 -6.21 15.77 -0.77
CA PRO A 77 -4.94 16.36 -0.34
C PRO A 77 -5.09 17.46 0.72
N GLU A 78 -6.30 17.96 0.96
CA GLU A 78 -6.57 18.89 2.06
C GLU A 78 -6.74 18.17 3.42
N LYS A 79 -7.01 16.86 3.40
CA LYS A 79 -7.21 16.02 4.60
C LYS A 79 -6.01 15.15 4.91
N VAL A 80 -5.31 14.68 3.87
CA VAL A 80 -4.17 13.76 4.02
C VAL A 80 -2.96 14.29 3.27
N THR A 81 -1.77 14.04 3.79
CA THR A 81 -0.53 14.45 3.14
C THR A 81 -0.11 13.38 2.14
N ILE A 82 -0.24 13.68 0.84
CA ILE A 82 0.20 12.78 -0.25
C ILE A 82 1.59 13.23 -0.72
N PHE A 83 2.60 12.35 -0.66
CA PHE A 83 3.98 12.71 -0.97
C PHE A 83 4.76 11.62 -1.70
N VAL A 84 5.94 12.01 -2.23
CA VAL A 84 6.86 11.11 -2.94
C VAL A 84 8.05 10.81 -2.02
N GLN A 85 8.38 9.53 -1.84
CA GLN A 85 9.41 9.07 -0.91
C GLN A 85 10.78 9.68 -1.19
N SER A 86 11.22 9.74 -2.45
CA SER A 86 12.52 10.31 -2.84
C SER A 86 12.66 11.81 -2.55
N MET A 87 11.56 12.51 -2.30
CA MET A 87 11.58 13.92 -1.93
C MET A 87 11.89 14.15 -0.44
N ILE A 88 12.09 13.09 0.34
CA ILE A 88 12.38 13.11 1.77
C ILE A 88 13.77 12.50 2.02
N PRO A 89 14.85 13.24 1.77
CA PRO A 89 16.23 12.72 1.91
C PRO A 89 16.57 12.27 3.32
N GLU A 90 15.88 12.76 4.33
CA GLU A 90 16.01 12.39 5.74
C GLU A 90 15.83 10.88 5.97
N LEU A 91 15.02 10.21 5.13
CA LEU A 91 14.78 8.76 5.20
C LEU A 91 16.04 7.95 4.93
N ALA A 92 16.91 8.42 4.03
CA ALA A 92 18.16 7.75 3.70
C ALA A 92 19.14 7.79 4.86
N GLU A 93 19.20 8.91 5.58
CA GLU A 93 20.06 9.06 6.75
C GLU A 93 19.56 8.20 7.92
N LEU A 94 18.26 8.22 8.22
CA LEU A 94 17.64 7.34 9.22
C LEU A 94 17.91 5.87 8.89
N THR A 95 17.76 5.47 7.63
CA THR A 95 18.08 4.12 7.18
C THR A 95 19.51 3.74 7.52
N THR A 96 20.48 4.65 7.28
CA THR A 96 21.88 4.41 7.59
C THR A 96 22.13 4.20 9.09
N TYR A 97 21.47 5.00 9.94
CA TYR A 97 21.58 4.81 11.40
C TYR A 97 20.98 3.47 11.84
N PHE A 98 19.83 3.11 11.30
CA PHE A 98 19.15 1.85 11.63
C PHE A 98 19.90 0.61 11.14
N MET A 99 20.67 0.70 10.05
CA MET A 99 21.54 -0.39 9.61
C MET A 99 22.54 -0.82 10.69
N ASN A 100 22.97 0.09 11.56
CA ASN A 100 23.86 -0.23 12.69
C ASN A 100 23.14 -0.94 13.85
N LEU A 101 21.82 -1.00 13.82
CA LEU A 101 21.00 -1.63 14.86
C LEU A 101 20.48 -3.01 14.46
N VAL A 102 20.67 -3.45 13.21
CA VAL A 102 20.17 -4.71 12.69
C VAL A 102 21.31 -5.58 12.17
N THR A 103 21.27 -6.87 12.49
CA THR A 103 22.27 -7.81 11.98
C THR A 103 21.83 -8.44 10.66
N VAL A 104 22.80 -8.84 9.82
CA VAL A 104 22.54 -9.60 8.59
C VAL A 104 21.71 -10.85 8.88
N SER A 105 22.05 -11.59 9.94
CA SER A 105 21.30 -12.79 10.35
C SER A 105 19.85 -12.52 10.71
N ARG A 106 19.53 -11.32 11.25
CA ARG A 106 18.13 -10.95 11.54
C ARG A 106 17.35 -10.71 10.27
N LEU A 107 17.94 -10.01 9.29
CA LEU A 107 17.32 -9.80 7.96
C LEU A 107 17.07 -11.12 7.24
N GLN A 108 18.03 -12.03 7.24
CA GLN A 108 17.91 -13.35 6.62
C GLN A 108 16.78 -14.21 7.23
N ARG A 109 16.45 -13.99 8.50
CA ARG A 109 15.35 -14.68 9.18
C ARG A 109 13.98 -14.04 9.00
N ASN A 110 13.90 -12.86 8.40
CA ASN A 110 12.60 -12.23 8.13
C ASN A 110 11.82 -13.06 7.10
N PRO A 111 10.61 -13.57 7.46
CA PRO A 111 9.86 -14.49 6.59
C PRO A 111 9.49 -13.88 5.24
N THR A 112 9.12 -12.60 5.21
CA THR A 112 8.74 -11.89 3.99
C THR A 112 9.92 -11.75 3.05
N VAL A 113 11.08 -11.30 3.56
CA VAL A 113 12.32 -11.20 2.78
C VAL A 113 12.72 -12.56 2.19
N LYS A 114 12.66 -13.61 3.02
CA LYS A 114 13.01 -14.98 2.59
C LYS A 114 12.10 -15.45 1.44
N THR A 115 10.80 -15.26 1.57
CA THR A 115 9.82 -15.63 0.54
C THR A 115 10.03 -14.85 -0.75
N GLU A 116 10.28 -13.54 -0.65
CA GLU A 116 10.50 -12.69 -1.82
C GLU A 116 11.81 -13.00 -2.55
N ILE A 117 12.89 -13.33 -1.83
CA ILE A 117 14.15 -13.78 -2.43
C ILE A 117 13.92 -15.03 -3.28
N GLN A 118 13.15 -16.00 -2.77
CA GLN A 118 12.81 -17.22 -3.49
C GLN A 118 11.95 -16.93 -4.73
N MET A 119 10.91 -16.11 -4.59
CA MET A 119 10.01 -15.76 -5.71
C MET A 119 10.71 -15.04 -6.85
N ARG A 120 11.80 -14.31 -6.56
CA ARG A 120 12.55 -13.51 -7.55
C ARG A 120 13.80 -14.20 -8.09
N ASN A 121 14.08 -15.43 -7.67
CA ASN A 121 15.28 -16.18 -8.04
C ASN A 121 16.59 -15.42 -7.72
N PHE A 122 16.62 -14.67 -6.61
CA PHE A 122 17.81 -13.94 -6.14
C PHE A 122 18.77 -14.79 -5.31
N GLU A 123 18.58 -16.10 -5.24
CA GLU A 123 19.26 -17.01 -4.29
C GLU A 123 20.79 -16.87 -4.28
N THR A 124 21.41 -16.61 -5.42
CA THR A 124 22.88 -16.49 -5.56
C THR A 124 23.38 -15.04 -5.67
N SER A 125 22.50 -14.06 -5.90
CA SER A 125 22.89 -12.66 -6.13
C SER A 125 21.80 -11.71 -5.68
N ILE A 126 21.74 -11.49 -4.37
CA ILE A 126 20.74 -10.61 -3.75
C ILE A 126 21.25 -9.17 -3.83
N PRO A 127 20.53 -8.22 -4.48
CA PRO A 127 20.89 -6.82 -4.44
C PRO A 127 20.85 -6.29 -2.98
N VAL A 128 21.85 -5.52 -2.58
CA VAL A 128 21.94 -5.00 -1.20
C VAL A 128 20.70 -4.16 -0.84
N GLY A 129 20.26 -3.29 -1.74
CA GLY A 129 19.04 -2.48 -1.52
C GLY A 129 17.80 -3.34 -1.31
N PHE A 130 17.68 -4.43 -2.06
CA PHE A 130 16.59 -5.40 -1.87
C PHE A 130 16.72 -6.14 -0.53
N PHE A 131 17.91 -6.51 -0.12
CA PHE A 131 18.13 -7.20 1.16
C PHE A 131 17.87 -6.30 2.37
N THR A 132 18.16 -5.00 2.25
CA THR A 132 18.05 -4.03 3.35
C THR A 132 16.74 -3.24 3.36
N TYR A 133 15.82 -3.45 2.42
CA TYR A 133 14.57 -2.68 2.35
C TYR A 133 13.72 -2.73 3.64
N PRO A 134 13.74 -3.77 4.50
CA PRO A 134 13.00 -3.73 5.75
C PRO A 134 13.50 -2.65 6.71
N ILE A 135 14.78 -2.27 6.60
CA ILE A 135 15.36 -1.19 7.40
C ILE A 135 14.93 0.17 6.84
N SER A 136 14.91 0.34 5.51
CA SER A 136 14.40 1.58 4.91
C SER A 136 12.89 1.75 5.15
N GLN A 137 12.11 0.66 5.15
CA GLN A 137 10.70 0.71 5.52
C GLN A 137 10.51 1.11 7.00
N ALA A 138 11.39 0.68 7.89
CA ALA A 138 11.37 1.15 9.27
C ALA A 138 11.68 2.65 9.38
N ALA A 139 12.57 3.18 8.53
CA ALA A 139 12.83 4.62 8.44
C ALA A 139 11.61 5.38 7.92
N ASP A 140 10.93 4.87 6.86
CA ASP A 140 9.69 5.46 6.37
C ASP A 140 8.63 5.60 7.48
N ILE A 141 8.46 4.57 8.29
CA ILE A 141 7.45 4.53 9.36
C ILE A 141 7.82 5.47 10.52
N THR A 142 9.07 5.41 10.97
CA THR A 142 9.50 6.12 12.18
C THR A 142 9.78 7.59 11.95
N ALA A 143 10.15 8.01 10.72
CA ALA A 143 10.36 9.42 10.37
C ALA A 143 9.10 10.27 10.63
N PHE A 144 7.92 9.70 10.50
CA PHE A 144 6.65 10.36 10.74
C PHE A 144 6.07 10.06 12.13
N LYS A 145 6.80 9.34 12.98
CA LYS A 145 6.32 8.84 14.27
C LYS A 145 4.96 8.13 14.14
N ALA A 146 4.80 7.35 13.05
CA ALA A 146 3.55 6.67 12.75
C ALA A 146 3.19 5.65 13.83
N THR A 147 1.98 5.79 14.38
CA THR A 147 1.44 4.88 15.39
C THR A 147 0.65 3.74 14.77
N THR A 148 0.17 3.93 13.54
CA THR A 148 -0.75 3.01 12.86
C THR A 148 -0.37 2.87 11.38
N VAL A 149 -0.21 1.62 10.94
CA VAL A 149 0.10 1.28 9.54
C VAL A 149 -0.98 0.34 9.00
N PRO A 150 -1.91 0.84 8.17
CA PRO A 150 -2.87 -0.01 7.47
C PRO A 150 -2.15 -0.89 6.45
N ALA A 151 -2.15 -2.20 6.67
CA ALA A 151 -1.45 -3.15 5.81
C ALA A 151 -2.06 -4.55 5.91
N GLY A 152 -1.76 -5.40 4.92
CA GLY A 152 -2.09 -6.82 4.98
C GLY A 152 -1.26 -7.59 6.02
N GLU A 153 -1.72 -8.75 6.42
CA GLU A 153 -1.06 -9.61 7.42
C GLU A 153 0.38 -9.99 7.01
N ASP A 154 0.65 -10.07 5.71
CA ASP A 154 1.98 -10.33 5.15
C ASP A 154 3.02 -9.25 5.49
N GLN A 155 2.59 -8.07 5.94
CA GLN A 155 3.46 -6.98 6.38
C GLN A 155 3.77 -7.02 7.90
N GLU A 156 3.14 -7.89 8.68
CA GLU A 156 3.41 -8.00 10.12
C GLU A 156 4.90 -8.26 10.44
N PRO A 157 5.65 -9.12 9.70
CA PRO A 157 7.07 -9.30 9.95
C PRO A 157 7.92 -8.04 9.71
N MET A 158 7.47 -7.11 8.86
CA MET A 158 8.12 -5.83 8.63
C MET A 158 7.90 -4.86 9.79
N LEU A 159 6.66 -4.83 10.31
CA LEU A 159 6.34 -4.01 11.48
C LEU A 159 7.00 -4.55 12.75
N GLU A 160 7.12 -5.87 12.90
CA GLU A 160 7.88 -6.48 13.96
C GLU A 160 9.35 -6.04 13.91
N GLN A 161 9.97 -6.10 12.73
CA GLN A 161 11.32 -5.60 12.50
C GLN A 161 11.45 -4.11 12.87
N THR A 162 10.46 -3.31 12.50
CA THR A 162 10.42 -1.87 12.84
C THR A 162 10.36 -1.67 14.36
N ARG A 163 9.49 -2.39 15.07
CA ARG A 163 9.39 -2.32 16.54
C ARG A 163 10.69 -2.75 17.23
N GLU A 164 11.38 -3.76 16.71
CA GLU A 164 12.70 -4.16 17.21
C GLU A 164 13.74 -3.04 17.07
N ILE A 165 13.75 -2.36 15.91
CA ILE A 165 14.66 -1.21 15.67
C ILE A 165 14.32 -0.07 16.64
N VAL A 166 13.04 0.27 16.78
CA VAL A 166 12.57 1.33 17.70
C VAL A 166 13.02 1.03 19.14
N LYS A 167 12.72 -0.19 19.63
CA LYS A 167 13.12 -0.61 20.99
C LYS A 167 14.63 -0.53 21.18
N ARG A 168 15.40 -1.02 20.22
CA ARG A 168 16.86 -1.00 20.31
C ARG A 168 17.41 0.42 20.29
N PHE A 169 16.87 1.28 19.42
CA PHE A 169 17.25 2.69 19.36
C PHE A 169 16.95 3.39 20.69
N ASN A 170 15.71 3.29 21.15
CA ASN A 170 15.27 3.98 22.38
C ASN A 170 16.02 3.48 23.63
N ASN A 171 16.38 2.20 23.70
CA ASN A 171 17.16 1.65 24.81
C ASN A 171 18.61 2.18 24.83
N ILE A 172 19.20 2.51 23.67
CA ILE A 172 20.59 2.96 23.59
C ILE A 172 20.67 4.50 23.74
N TYR A 173 19.76 5.22 23.09
CA TYR A 173 19.87 6.66 22.88
C TYR A 173 18.80 7.47 23.62
N GLY A 174 17.77 6.84 24.18
CA GLY A 174 16.62 7.50 24.81
C GLY A 174 15.36 7.44 23.96
N GLU A 175 14.20 7.73 24.57
CA GLU A 175 12.89 7.61 23.93
C GLU A 175 12.61 8.72 22.91
N VAL A 176 12.86 8.44 21.65
CA VAL A 176 12.63 9.34 20.50
C VAL A 176 11.64 8.76 19.49
N LEU A 177 11.81 7.48 19.19
CA LEU A 177 11.03 6.79 18.15
C LEU A 177 9.78 6.11 18.73
N VAL A 178 8.75 5.94 17.89
CA VAL A 178 7.45 5.39 18.28
C VAL A 178 7.24 4.02 17.65
N GLU A 179 6.75 3.06 18.43
CA GLU A 179 6.42 1.72 17.94
C GLU A 179 5.10 1.74 17.14
N PRO A 180 5.11 1.30 15.86
CA PRO A 180 3.90 1.22 15.06
C PRO A 180 3.07 -0.02 15.40
N LYS A 181 1.76 0.08 15.17
CA LYS A 181 0.82 -1.03 15.19
C LYS A 181 0.29 -1.27 13.78
N ILE A 182 0.15 -2.53 13.39
CA ILE A 182 -0.56 -2.88 12.15
C ILE A 182 -2.05 -2.65 12.35
N MET A 183 -2.70 -2.14 11.31
CA MET A 183 -4.16 -2.11 11.21
C MET A 183 -4.57 -3.04 10.06
N LEU A 184 -5.08 -4.20 10.41
CA LEU A 184 -5.57 -5.18 9.44
C LEU A 184 -6.90 -4.74 8.82
N PRO A 185 -7.18 -5.12 7.56
CA PRO A 185 -8.48 -4.93 6.94
C PRO A 185 -9.58 -5.66 7.73
N THR A 186 -10.74 -5.02 7.86
CA THR A 186 -11.88 -5.58 8.61
C THR A 186 -12.60 -6.71 7.88
N ASN A 187 -12.47 -6.81 6.57
CA ASN A 187 -13.13 -7.83 5.74
C ASN A 187 -12.10 -8.80 5.16
N GLN A 188 -12.12 -10.05 5.63
CA GLN A 188 -11.22 -11.11 5.16
C GLN A 188 -11.43 -11.48 3.67
N ALA A 189 -12.66 -11.36 3.13
CA ALA A 189 -12.94 -11.60 1.72
C ALA A 189 -12.19 -10.61 0.80
N CYS A 190 -11.82 -9.44 1.34
CA CYS A 190 -11.09 -8.40 0.61
C CYS A 190 -9.56 -8.63 0.57
N LEU A 191 -9.02 -9.56 1.36
CA LEU A 191 -7.57 -9.72 1.54
C LEU A 191 -6.85 -10.25 0.31
N ARG A 192 -7.51 -11.04 -0.55
CA ARG A 192 -6.88 -11.65 -1.73
C ARG A 192 -7.87 -11.83 -2.87
N LEU A 193 -8.16 -10.78 -3.63
CA LEU A 193 -8.85 -10.97 -4.88
C LEU A 193 -8.00 -11.82 -5.84
N PRO A 194 -8.54 -12.93 -6.37
CA PRO A 194 -7.88 -13.69 -7.43
C PRO A 194 -7.80 -12.85 -8.70
N GLY A 195 -6.85 -13.14 -9.57
CA GLY A 195 -6.85 -12.62 -10.93
C GLY A 195 -8.08 -13.10 -11.70
N THR A 196 -8.35 -12.46 -12.83
CA THR A 196 -9.49 -12.85 -13.70
C THR A 196 -9.41 -14.31 -14.21
N ASP A 197 -8.22 -14.89 -14.18
CA ASP A 197 -7.94 -16.29 -14.52
C ASP A 197 -8.29 -17.29 -13.41
N GLY A 198 -8.59 -16.83 -12.19
CA GLY A 198 -8.95 -17.68 -11.06
C GLY A 198 -7.81 -18.55 -10.50
N LYS A 199 -6.59 -18.43 -11.02
CA LYS A 199 -5.46 -19.32 -10.68
C LYS A 199 -4.52 -18.73 -9.64
N ALA A 200 -4.27 -17.44 -9.71
CA ALA A 200 -3.31 -16.75 -8.87
C ALA A 200 -3.90 -15.44 -8.35
N LYS A 201 -3.23 -14.85 -7.36
CA LYS A 201 -3.51 -13.46 -6.93
C LYS A 201 -3.43 -12.54 -8.14
N MET A 202 -4.27 -11.51 -8.16
CA MET A 202 -4.20 -10.45 -9.16
C MET A 202 -2.80 -9.87 -9.24
N SER A 203 -2.19 -9.90 -10.42
CA SER A 203 -0.82 -9.46 -10.66
C SER A 203 -0.66 -8.81 -12.03
N LYS A 204 0.03 -7.65 -12.04
CA LYS A 204 0.31 -6.91 -13.26
C LYS A 204 1.12 -7.74 -14.28
N SER A 205 2.08 -8.52 -13.80
CA SER A 205 2.94 -9.36 -14.65
C SER A 205 2.21 -10.53 -15.31
N LEU A 206 1.09 -10.98 -14.72
CA LEU A 206 0.26 -12.06 -15.28
C LEU A 206 -0.84 -11.54 -16.22
N GLY A 207 -1.03 -10.23 -16.33
CA GLY A 207 -2.06 -9.63 -17.17
C GLY A 207 -3.50 -9.96 -16.73
N ASN A 208 -3.70 -10.45 -15.50
CA ASN A 208 -4.98 -10.91 -14.97
C ASN A 208 -5.67 -9.86 -14.07
N CYS A 209 -5.37 -8.56 -14.31
CA CYS A 209 -5.86 -7.45 -13.50
C CYS A 209 -7.03 -6.70 -14.13
N ILE A 210 -7.98 -6.27 -13.30
CA ILE A 210 -8.88 -5.15 -13.60
C ILE A 210 -8.30 -3.91 -12.91
N TYR A 211 -7.93 -2.88 -13.69
CA TYR A 211 -7.37 -1.63 -13.18
C TYR A 211 -8.47 -0.64 -12.82
N LEU A 212 -8.19 0.27 -11.89
CA LEU A 212 -9.11 1.37 -11.55
C LEU A 212 -9.35 2.29 -12.76
N SER A 213 -8.33 2.43 -13.60
CA SER A 213 -8.35 3.24 -14.82
C SER A 213 -8.87 2.50 -16.06
N ASP A 214 -9.30 1.23 -15.95
CA ASP A 214 -9.91 0.53 -17.09
C ASP A 214 -11.21 1.23 -17.51
N THR A 215 -11.41 1.42 -18.80
CA THR A 215 -12.69 1.86 -19.33
C THR A 215 -13.79 0.84 -19.01
N SER A 216 -15.06 1.28 -19.00
CA SER A 216 -16.19 0.37 -18.80
C SER A 216 -16.15 -0.81 -19.78
N LYS A 217 -15.77 -0.57 -21.03
CA LYS A 217 -15.64 -1.62 -22.06
C LYS A 217 -14.54 -2.63 -21.74
N GLU A 218 -13.36 -2.18 -21.32
CA GLU A 218 -12.24 -3.06 -20.95
C GLU A 218 -12.58 -3.89 -19.71
N MET A 219 -13.13 -3.25 -18.67
CA MET A 219 -13.61 -3.95 -17.48
C MET A 219 -14.64 -5.02 -17.82
N GLN A 220 -15.64 -4.69 -18.63
CA GLN A 220 -16.66 -5.65 -19.08
C GLN A 220 -16.06 -6.86 -19.83
N GLN A 221 -15.07 -6.62 -20.71
CA GLN A 221 -14.39 -7.69 -21.43
C GLN A 221 -13.64 -8.61 -20.46
N LYS A 222 -12.92 -8.04 -19.50
CA LYS A 222 -12.20 -8.79 -18.47
C LYS A 222 -13.15 -9.62 -17.59
N VAL A 223 -14.30 -9.07 -17.19
CA VAL A 223 -15.30 -9.82 -16.41
C VAL A 223 -15.92 -10.94 -17.24
N LYS A 224 -16.25 -10.70 -18.50
CA LYS A 224 -16.80 -11.75 -19.40
C LYS A 224 -15.84 -12.94 -19.55
N SER A 225 -14.51 -12.67 -19.55
CA SER A 225 -13.48 -13.70 -19.64
C SER A 225 -13.08 -14.33 -18.30
N MET A 226 -13.66 -13.88 -17.17
CA MET A 226 -13.34 -14.44 -15.85
C MET A 226 -13.58 -15.94 -15.80
N TYR A 227 -12.65 -16.60 -15.08
CA TYR A 227 -12.79 -18.01 -14.74
C TYR A 227 -14.03 -18.23 -13.86
N THR A 228 -14.77 -19.29 -14.21
CA THR A 228 -15.93 -19.78 -13.46
C THR A 228 -15.75 -21.27 -13.16
N ASP A 229 -16.81 -21.99 -12.89
CA ASP A 229 -16.75 -23.44 -12.69
C ASP A 229 -16.64 -24.19 -14.01
N PRO A 230 -15.54 -24.93 -14.27
CA PRO A 230 -15.41 -25.71 -15.51
C PRO A 230 -16.36 -26.90 -15.59
N GLY A 231 -16.97 -27.31 -14.48
CA GLY A 231 -18.01 -28.35 -14.44
C GLY A 231 -19.43 -27.86 -14.79
N HIS A 232 -19.66 -26.55 -14.76
CA HIS A 232 -20.94 -25.91 -15.05
C HIS A 232 -21.08 -25.66 -16.56
N LEU A 233 -21.35 -26.73 -17.33
CA LEU A 233 -21.40 -26.68 -18.79
C LEU A 233 -22.76 -26.22 -19.35
N ARG A 234 -23.83 -26.54 -18.63
CA ARG A 234 -25.22 -26.16 -18.98
C ARG A 234 -25.82 -25.36 -17.83
N VAL A 235 -26.82 -24.55 -18.16
CA VAL A 235 -27.51 -23.72 -17.16
C VAL A 235 -28.16 -24.57 -16.05
N GLU A 236 -28.64 -25.76 -16.42
CA GLU A 236 -29.31 -26.70 -15.53
C GLU A 236 -28.36 -27.46 -14.60
N ASP A 237 -27.06 -27.49 -14.94
CA ASP A 237 -26.08 -28.21 -14.14
C ASP A 237 -25.87 -27.49 -12.79
N PRO A 238 -25.67 -28.20 -11.67
CA PRO A 238 -25.27 -27.63 -10.42
C PRO A 238 -23.89 -26.96 -10.56
N GLY A 239 -23.77 -25.71 -10.10
CA GLY A 239 -22.52 -24.97 -10.17
C GLY A 239 -21.77 -24.93 -8.83
N LYS A 240 -20.45 -24.83 -8.89
CA LYS A 240 -19.58 -24.68 -7.73
C LYS A 240 -19.24 -23.21 -7.48
N VAL A 241 -19.60 -22.71 -6.30
CA VAL A 241 -19.32 -21.33 -5.86
C VAL A 241 -17.88 -21.17 -5.36
N GLU A 242 -17.38 -22.19 -4.66
CA GLU A 242 -16.05 -22.20 -4.06
C GLU A 242 -14.98 -22.21 -5.16
N GLY A 243 -14.10 -21.18 -5.12
CA GLY A 243 -13.07 -20.98 -6.15
C GLY A 243 -13.58 -20.34 -7.45
N ASN A 244 -14.87 -20.01 -7.53
CA ASN A 244 -15.43 -19.27 -8.65
C ASN A 244 -15.11 -17.77 -8.49
N THR A 245 -14.32 -17.25 -9.43
CA THR A 245 -13.80 -15.86 -9.39
C THR A 245 -14.94 -14.84 -9.35
N VAL A 246 -16.01 -15.05 -10.08
CA VAL A 246 -17.17 -14.14 -10.14
C VAL A 246 -17.80 -13.96 -8.76
N PHE A 247 -18.03 -15.06 -8.04
CA PHE A 247 -18.59 -14.97 -6.68
C PHE A 247 -17.65 -14.34 -5.68
N THR A 248 -16.33 -14.59 -5.78
CA THR A 248 -15.33 -13.90 -4.93
C THR A 248 -15.38 -12.39 -5.13
N TYR A 249 -15.54 -11.91 -6.36
CA TYR A 249 -15.69 -10.47 -6.62
C TYR A 249 -17.04 -9.94 -6.14
N LEU A 250 -18.12 -10.68 -6.30
CA LEU A 250 -19.44 -10.30 -5.76
C LEU A 250 -19.38 -10.20 -4.22
N ASP A 251 -18.73 -11.12 -3.53
CA ASP A 251 -18.50 -11.03 -2.06
C ASP A 251 -17.75 -9.75 -1.65
N ALA A 252 -16.83 -9.27 -2.49
CA ALA A 252 -16.02 -8.09 -2.19
C ALA A 252 -16.71 -6.76 -2.51
N PHE A 253 -17.63 -6.73 -3.48
CA PHE A 253 -18.16 -5.49 -4.06
C PHE A 253 -19.66 -5.33 -3.96
N SER A 254 -20.47 -6.43 -3.93
CA SER A 254 -21.92 -6.30 -3.92
C SER A 254 -22.49 -5.98 -2.55
N THR A 255 -23.57 -5.23 -2.54
CA THR A 255 -24.35 -4.84 -1.35
C THR A 255 -25.83 -5.19 -1.58
N ALA A 256 -26.66 -5.10 -0.56
CA ALA A 256 -28.10 -5.32 -0.67
C ALA A 256 -28.77 -4.37 -1.68
N ASP A 257 -28.31 -3.13 -1.75
CA ASP A 257 -28.84 -2.11 -2.66
C ASP A 257 -28.59 -2.48 -4.13
N ASP A 258 -27.45 -3.11 -4.44
CA ASP A 258 -27.14 -3.55 -5.80
C ASP A 258 -28.13 -4.61 -6.30
N PHE A 259 -28.64 -5.47 -5.41
CA PHE A 259 -29.68 -6.42 -5.78
C PHE A 259 -31.01 -5.73 -6.08
N ALA A 260 -31.41 -4.80 -5.22
CA ALA A 260 -32.64 -4.03 -5.43
C ALA A 260 -32.61 -3.27 -6.76
N GLU A 261 -31.46 -2.71 -7.14
CA GLU A 261 -31.31 -1.90 -8.36
C GLU A 261 -31.09 -2.74 -9.62
N PHE A 262 -30.18 -3.73 -9.54
CA PHE A 262 -29.69 -4.41 -10.75
C PHE A 262 -30.21 -5.84 -10.93
N TRP A 263 -30.70 -6.48 -9.84
CA TRP A 263 -31.17 -7.85 -9.89
C TRP A 263 -32.27 -8.15 -8.85
N PRO A 264 -33.44 -7.50 -8.95
CA PRO A 264 -34.50 -7.55 -7.92
C PRO A 264 -35.16 -8.91 -7.71
N GLU A 265 -34.80 -9.91 -8.54
CA GLU A 265 -35.24 -11.31 -8.35
C GLU A 265 -34.63 -11.95 -7.11
N TYR A 266 -33.50 -11.39 -6.60
CA TYR A 266 -32.79 -11.87 -5.42
C TYR A 266 -32.66 -10.76 -4.38
N LYS A 267 -32.68 -11.14 -3.10
CA LYS A 267 -32.51 -10.21 -1.98
C LYS A 267 -31.06 -10.15 -1.47
N SER A 268 -30.27 -11.18 -1.77
CA SER A 268 -28.89 -11.30 -1.28
C SER A 268 -28.02 -12.13 -2.22
N LEU A 269 -26.71 -12.02 -2.03
CA LEU A 269 -25.73 -12.85 -2.73
C LEU A 269 -25.88 -14.36 -2.37
N ASP A 270 -26.30 -14.66 -1.14
CA ASP A 270 -26.49 -16.04 -0.70
C ASP A 270 -27.62 -16.73 -1.47
N GLU A 271 -28.71 -16.02 -1.76
CA GLU A 271 -29.77 -16.55 -2.61
C GLU A 271 -29.28 -16.86 -4.03
N VAL A 272 -28.41 -16.00 -4.60
CA VAL A 272 -27.79 -16.24 -5.91
C VAL A 272 -26.87 -17.45 -5.86
N LYS A 273 -26.03 -17.56 -4.82
CA LYS A 273 -25.14 -18.70 -4.62
C LYS A 273 -25.89 -20.01 -4.47
N ASP A 274 -26.99 -20.01 -3.73
CA ASP A 274 -27.82 -21.19 -3.54
C ASP A 274 -28.54 -21.59 -4.85
N HIS A 275 -29.01 -20.63 -5.63
CA HIS A 275 -29.58 -20.92 -6.95
C HIS A 275 -28.50 -21.49 -7.88
N TYR A 276 -27.30 -20.91 -7.91
CA TYR A 276 -26.19 -21.39 -8.73
C TYR A 276 -25.79 -22.84 -8.37
N ARG A 277 -25.73 -23.15 -7.07
CA ARG A 277 -25.42 -24.52 -6.57
C ARG A 277 -26.50 -25.56 -6.97
N ARG A 278 -27.78 -25.16 -7.07
CA ARG A 278 -28.86 -26.08 -7.45
C ARG A 278 -28.95 -26.30 -8.95
N GLY A 279 -28.30 -25.47 -9.75
CA GLY A 279 -28.52 -25.39 -11.18
C GLY A 279 -29.70 -24.48 -11.57
N GLY A 280 -29.76 -24.09 -12.82
CA GLY A 280 -30.76 -23.16 -13.36
C GLY A 280 -30.31 -21.73 -13.50
N LEU A 281 -29.09 -21.39 -13.07
CA LEU A 281 -28.49 -20.06 -13.13
C LEU A 281 -27.16 -20.07 -13.89
N GLY A 282 -27.14 -19.55 -15.11
CA GLY A 282 -25.93 -19.54 -15.95
C GLY A 282 -24.94 -18.48 -15.58
N ASP A 283 -23.62 -18.77 -15.77
CA ASP A 283 -22.46 -17.90 -15.48
C ASP A 283 -22.62 -16.50 -16.05
N MET A 284 -23.13 -16.37 -17.26
CA MET A 284 -23.25 -15.07 -17.91
C MET A 284 -24.25 -14.14 -17.22
N LYS A 285 -25.27 -14.66 -16.50
CA LYS A 285 -26.16 -13.83 -15.68
C LYS A 285 -25.40 -13.28 -14.47
N CYS A 286 -24.62 -14.12 -13.77
CA CYS A 286 -23.77 -13.71 -12.66
C CYS A 286 -22.71 -12.68 -13.10
N LYS A 287 -22.05 -12.89 -14.25
CA LYS A 287 -21.09 -11.95 -14.85
C LYS A 287 -21.74 -10.61 -15.21
N LYS A 288 -22.95 -10.61 -15.77
CA LYS A 288 -23.69 -9.37 -16.08
C LYS A 288 -24.03 -8.58 -14.83
N PHE A 289 -24.39 -9.24 -13.74
CA PHE A 289 -24.62 -8.59 -12.45
C PHE A 289 -23.32 -8.00 -11.90
N LEU A 290 -22.24 -8.78 -11.88
CA LEU A 290 -20.92 -8.29 -11.45
C LEU A 290 -20.46 -7.07 -12.28
N ILE A 291 -20.70 -7.05 -13.59
CA ILE A 291 -20.38 -5.91 -14.45
C ILE A 291 -21.11 -4.65 -13.96
N LYS A 292 -22.41 -4.74 -13.65
CA LYS A 292 -23.18 -3.59 -13.17
C LYS A 292 -22.67 -3.10 -11.81
N VAL A 293 -22.40 -4.03 -10.89
CA VAL A 293 -21.84 -3.72 -9.57
C VAL A 293 -20.48 -3.03 -9.71
N LEU A 294 -19.56 -3.59 -10.48
CA LEU A 294 -18.24 -2.98 -10.68
C LEU A 294 -18.32 -1.64 -11.40
N ASP A 295 -19.19 -1.51 -12.38
CA ASP A 295 -19.36 -0.27 -13.13
C ASP A 295 -19.87 0.86 -12.21
N SER A 296 -20.84 0.58 -11.35
CA SER A 296 -21.35 1.55 -10.37
C SER A 296 -20.27 2.01 -9.37
N ARG A 297 -19.31 1.14 -9.01
CA ARG A 297 -18.21 1.49 -8.10
C ARG A 297 -17.06 2.23 -8.81
N LEU A 298 -16.78 1.86 -10.06
CA LEU A 298 -15.64 2.41 -10.80
C LEU A 298 -15.98 3.69 -11.57
N GLU A 299 -17.23 3.90 -11.95
CA GLU A 299 -17.62 5.08 -12.71
C GLU A 299 -17.29 6.41 -12.00
N PRO A 300 -17.60 6.59 -10.70
CA PRO A 300 -17.19 7.80 -9.99
C PRO A 300 -15.67 7.98 -9.91
N ILE A 301 -14.90 6.87 -9.85
CA ILE A 301 -13.44 6.90 -9.87
C ILE A 301 -12.93 7.34 -11.24
N ARG A 302 -13.49 6.80 -12.33
CA ARG A 302 -13.13 7.17 -13.70
C ARG A 302 -13.42 8.65 -14.00
N GLN A 303 -14.56 9.15 -13.52
CA GLN A 303 -14.94 10.56 -13.70
C GLN A 303 -13.94 11.49 -13.00
N ARG A 304 -13.63 11.26 -11.71
CA ARG A 304 -12.61 12.05 -11.00
C ARG A 304 -11.23 11.91 -11.64
N ARG A 305 -10.87 10.70 -12.10
CA ARG A 305 -9.60 10.51 -12.81
C ARG A 305 -9.53 11.36 -14.06
N HIS A 306 -10.58 11.38 -14.86
CA HIS A 306 -10.66 12.20 -16.06
C HIS A 306 -10.49 13.70 -15.74
N GLU A 307 -11.07 14.19 -14.66
CA GLU A 307 -10.89 15.56 -14.20
C GLU A 307 -9.42 15.87 -13.88
N PHE A 308 -8.76 15.03 -13.09
CA PHE A 308 -7.33 15.20 -12.77
C PHE A 308 -6.40 15.06 -13.99
N GLU A 309 -6.73 14.21 -14.94
CA GLU A 309 -5.98 14.06 -16.19
C GLU A 309 -5.99 15.31 -17.05
N GLN A 310 -6.97 16.22 -16.89
CA GLN A 310 -7.01 17.49 -17.60
C GLN A 310 -6.01 18.51 -17.02
N ASP A 311 -5.53 18.32 -15.77
CA ASP A 311 -4.59 19.23 -15.11
C ASP A 311 -3.46 18.48 -14.40
N ILE A 312 -2.63 17.80 -15.15
CA ILE A 312 -1.44 17.10 -14.64
C ILE A 312 -0.49 18.03 -13.87
N PRO A 313 -0.25 19.30 -14.27
CA PRO A 313 0.53 20.25 -13.47
C PRO A 313 0.01 20.39 -12.04
N GLU A 314 -1.32 20.45 -11.82
CA GLU A 314 -1.88 20.53 -10.47
C GLU A 314 -1.66 19.22 -9.68
N VAL A 315 -1.73 18.05 -10.30
CA VAL A 315 -1.38 16.79 -9.64
C VAL A 315 0.07 16.81 -9.13
N TYR A 316 1.01 17.31 -9.94
CA TYR A 316 2.40 17.51 -9.49
C TYR A 316 2.52 18.55 -8.39
N ASN A 317 1.73 19.61 -8.42
CA ASN A 317 1.71 20.63 -7.37
C ASN A 317 1.21 20.07 -6.03
N ILE A 318 0.18 19.22 -6.04
CA ILE A 318 -0.29 18.46 -4.87
C ILE A 318 0.85 17.62 -4.28
N LEU A 319 1.53 16.83 -5.12
CA LEU A 319 2.66 16.00 -4.66
C LEU A 319 3.81 16.84 -4.10
N LYS A 320 4.11 17.99 -4.73
CA LYS A 320 5.16 18.91 -4.28
C LYS A 320 4.85 19.52 -2.91
N LYS A 321 3.62 20.01 -2.72
CA LYS A 321 3.16 20.58 -1.45
C LYS A 321 3.17 19.51 -0.35
N GLY A 322 2.61 18.33 -0.64
CA GLY A 322 2.61 17.22 0.31
C GLY A 322 4.00 16.74 0.67
N SER A 323 4.94 16.68 -0.30
CA SER A 323 6.33 16.31 -0.03
C SER A 323 7.05 17.35 0.84
N ALA A 324 6.81 18.64 0.62
CA ALA A 324 7.37 19.70 1.47
C ALA A 324 6.87 19.57 2.92
N ALA A 325 5.56 19.41 3.12
CA ALA A 325 4.97 19.23 4.44
C ALA A 325 5.44 17.94 5.14
N ALA A 326 5.56 16.84 4.40
CA ALA A 326 6.08 15.59 4.92
C ALA A 326 7.57 15.72 5.33
N ARG A 327 8.38 16.42 4.52
CA ARG A 327 9.78 16.64 4.81
C ARG A 327 10.02 17.42 6.11
N GLU A 328 9.20 18.42 6.40
CA GLU A 328 9.29 19.17 7.67
C GLU A 328 9.18 18.23 8.88
N VAL A 329 8.24 17.28 8.83
CA VAL A 329 8.04 16.29 9.89
C VAL A 329 9.22 15.34 10.00
N ALA A 330 9.70 14.82 8.87
CA ALA A 330 10.83 13.90 8.84
C ALA A 330 12.14 14.59 9.30
N ALA A 331 12.34 15.85 8.90
CA ALA A 331 13.50 16.65 9.33
C ALA A 331 13.51 16.88 10.85
N GLN A 332 12.34 17.15 11.45
CA GLN A 332 12.25 17.27 12.91
C GLN A 332 12.58 15.95 13.61
N THR A 333 12.06 14.83 13.11
CA THR A 333 12.39 13.51 13.69
C THR A 333 13.88 13.18 13.53
N LEU A 334 14.48 13.50 12.38
CA LEU A 334 15.92 13.31 12.18
C LEU A 334 16.75 14.20 13.11
N HIS A 335 16.31 15.44 13.35
CA HIS A 335 16.94 16.33 14.34
C HIS A 335 16.92 15.70 15.75
N ASP A 336 15.73 15.23 16.20
CA ASP A 336 15.57 14.55 17.49
C ASP A 336 16.50 13.31 17.61
N VAL A 337 16.62 12.54 16.53
CA VAL A 337 17.49 11.35 16.44
C VAL A 337 18.96 11.74 16.55
N ARG A 338 19.41 12.76 15.83
CA ARG A 338 20.80 13.26 15.88
C ARG A 338 21.17 13.78 17.27
N GLU A 339 20.24 14.49 17.91
CA GLU A 339 20.42 15.00 19.27
C GLU A 339 20.56 13.83 20.27
N ALA A 340 19.66 12.85 20.22
CA ALA A 340 19.72 11.65 21.07
C ALA A 340 21.03 10.85 20.87
N MET A 341 21.50 10.74 19.64
CA MET A 341 22.77 10.10 19.29
C MET A 341 23.99 10.95 19.60
N ARG A 342 23.81 12.20 19.99
CA ARG A 342 24.88 13.19 20.25
C ARG A 342 25.80 13.41 19.04
N ILE A 343 25.22 13.45 17.84
CA ILE A 343 25.94 13.75 16.59
C ILE A 343 25.57 15.13 16.02
N ASN A 344 24.95 15.97 16.82
CA ASN A 344 24.59 17.37 16.58
C ASN A 344 25.72 18.34 16.95
N TYR A 345 26.95 18.00 16.60
CA TYR A 345 28.22 18.64 17.07
C TYR A 345 28.21 20.15 17.01
N PHE A 346 27.62 20.78 16.01
CA PHE A 346 27.64 22.23 15.84
C PHE A 346 26.59 22.94 16.68
N ASP A 347 25.54 22.22 17.11
CA ASP A 347 24.45 22.75 17.92
C ASP A 347 24.65 22.46 19.42
N ASP A 348 25.62 21.60 19.77
CA ASP A 348 25.98 21.26 21.15
C ASP A 348 26.98 22.26 21.72
N VAL A 349 26.46 23.36 22.25
CA VAL A 349 27.27 24.45 22.86
C VAL A 349 28.08 23.96 24.04
N GLU A 350 27.57 23.00 24.81
CA GLU A 350 28.27 22.45 25.98
C GLU A 350 29.48 21.63 25.56
N LEU A 351 29.33 20.77 24.56
CA LEU A 351 30.45 20.02 23.98
C LEU A 351 31.54 20.94 23.48
N ILE A 352 31.20 22.02 22.78
CA ILE A 352 32.16 22.99 22.24
C ILE A 352 32.89 23.68 23.40
N ARG A 353 32.18 24.05 24.45
CA ARG A 353 32.77 24.67 25.64
C ARG A 353 33.74 23.72 26.34
N GLU A 354 33.31 22.52 26.68
CA GLU A 354 34.12 21.50 27.35
C GLU A 354 35.41 21.17 26.58
N GLN A 355 35.27 20.99 25.27
CA GLN A 355 36.43 20.73 24.42
C GLN A 355 37.36 21.92 24.34
N SER A 356 36.83 23.15 24.27
CA SER A 356 37.63 24.36 24.29
C SER A 356 38.44 24.48 25.57
N GLU A 357 37.86 24.23 26.73
CA GLU A 357 38.56 24.24 28.03
C GLU A 357 39.63 23.15 28.12
N LYS A 358 39.25 21.90 27.68
CA LYS A 358 40.17 20.76 27.66
C LYS A 358 41.42 21.01 26.81
N PHE A 359 41.28 21.64 25.65
CA PHE A 359 42.43 21.90 24.77
C PHE A 359 43.21 23.13 25.14
N ARG A 360 42.62 24.17 25.78
CA ARG A 360 43.37 25.31 26.36
C ARG A 360 44.29 24.89 27.51
N ASN A 361 43.85 23.95 28.34
CA ASN A 361 44.63 23.49 29.50
C ASN A 361 45.72 22.46 29.14
N LYS A 362 45.89 22.13 27.84
CA LYS A 362 46.98 21.27 27.35
C LYS A 362 48.23 22.02 26.90
N ILE A 363 48.17 23.36 26.88
CA ILE A 363 49.31 24.25 26.60
C ILE A 363 49.88 24.75 27.92
#